data_258d02e00515fa12a3d3ac97a7e2c714
#
_entry.id   258d02e00515fa12a3d3ac97a7e2c714
#
_cell.length_a   1.000
_cell.length_b   1.000
_cell.length_c   1.000
_cell.angle_alpha   90.00
_cell.angle_beta   90.00
_cell.angle_gamma   90.00
#
_symmetry.space_group_name_H-M   'P 1'
#
loop_
_entity.id
_entity.type
_entity.pdbx_description
1 polymer ?
#
loop_
_entity_poly.entity_id
_entity_poly.type
_entity_poly.pdbx_seq_one_letter_code
_entity_poly.pdbx_strand_id
1 'polypeptide(L)'
;MDVNQQVRAILKIRKMVHDNGMNIFEYADGVMSGELPVLGHEEFKDQFGGSAADMSAVKDWAASKGLTIENAYRSSATVIVNGSAGTINDLFNITMKQGEDEIGVYQTYSGNLTIPQELEGIVEFVIGLDESQRIQSHYIQLDNQSVYPNTVQAVTPPNVANMYNWPYHSGDGQCVAIAEFGGGYTTQNLTSTFGAIGLSNPTVVDVSVLGGTNSPDDGSGDSVEVMLDIYLVGGIVPKAKIAMYFCPNSITYFPTVIDAVANDYQNSPNTLSISWGAREYWFEIYGARGPFESSAAAALVKGLNIFASSGDYGASVSSSGSPIDSNYPAVSPYVISCGGTEIDTNGISVINSEVVWNQGNAAGGGGLSLYASLPSYQTGL
;
A
#
# COMPACT_ATOMS: atom_id res chain seq x y z
N MET A 1 27.62 2.41 -8.62
CA MET A 1 27.18 1.00 -8.61
C MET A 1 28.10 0.18 -9.52
N ASP A 2 28.45 -1.06 -9.16
CA ASP A 2 29.19 -1.95 -10.05
C ASP A 2 28.32 -2.31 -11.26
N VAL A 3 28.86 -2.25 -12.47
CA VAL A 3 28.14 -2.54 -13.70
C VAL A 3 27.62 -3.98 -13.77
N ASN A 4 28.22 -4.91 -13.03
CA ASN A 4 27.81 -6.31 -12.94
C ASN A 4 26.80 -6.59 -11.83
N GLN A 5 26.52 -5.62 -10.96
CA GLN A 5 25.53 -5.78 -9.90
C GLN A 5 24.16 -6.05 -10.50
N GLN A 6 23.44 -7.02 -9.95
CA GLN A 6 22.07 -7.34 -10.39
C GLN A 6 21.09 -6.28 -9.92
N VAL A 7 20.26 -5.85 -10.84
CA VAL A 7 19.22 -4.82 -10.66
C VAL A 7 17.90 -5.40 -11.11
N ARG A 8 16.87 -5.20 -10.30
CA ARG A 8 15.48 -5.56 -10.63
C ARG A 8 14.78 -4.38 -11.29
N ALA A 9 14.07 -4.64 -12.39
CA ALA A 9 13.15 -3.70 -13.00
C ALA A 9 11.75 -4.34 -13.09
N ILE A 10 10.72 -3.56 -12.85
CA ILE A 10 9.33 -3.98 -12.93
C ILE A 10 8.68 -3.27 -14.10
N LEU A 11 8.31 -4.05 -15.11
CA LEU A 11 7.68 -3.56 -16.34
C LEU A 11 6.17 -3.70 -16.21
N LYS A 12 5.46 -2.58 -16.19
CA LYS A 12 3.99 -2.54 -16.20
C LYS A 12 3.54 -2.44 -17.64
N ILE A 13 2.86 -3.48 -18.09
CA ILE A 13 2.35 -3.61 -19.45
C ILE A 13 0.96 -2.99 -19.51
N ARG A 14 0.58 -2.43 -20.65
CA ARG A 14 -0.78 -1.93 -20.86
C ARG A 14 -1.81 -3.01 -20.56
N LYS A 15 -2.87 -2.61 -19.88
CA LYS A 15 -4.03 -3.47 -19.66
C LYS A 15 -4.88 -3.53 -20.92
N MET A 16 -5.52 -4.67 -21.13
CA MET A 16 -6.54 -4.78 -22.18
C MET A 16 -7.71 -3.83 -21.88
N VAL A 17 -8.47 -3.52 -22.92
CA VAL A 17 -9.72 -2.77 -22.84
C VAL A 17 -10.85 -3.79 -22.80
N HIS A 18 -11.83 -3.57 -21.92
CA HIS A 18 -13.00 -4.42 -21.78
C HIS A 18 -13.78 -4.53 -23.12
N ASP A 19 -14.50 -5.61 -23.34
CA ASP A 19 -15.27 -5.85 -24.57
C ASP A 19 -16.28 -4.75 -24.90
N ASN A 20 -16.74 -4.00 -23.92
CA ASN A 20 -17.62 -2.82 -24.12
C ASN A 20 -16.87 -1.53 -24.51
N GLY A 21 -15.54 -1.58 -24.64
CA GLY A 21 -14.69 -0.45 -24.98
C GLY A 21 -14.16 0.36 -23.80
N MET A 22 -14.53 0.04 -22.56
CA MET A 22 -14.06 0.74 -21.35
C MET A 22 -12.64 0.33 -20.98
N ASN A 23 -11.81 1.30 -20.61
CA ASN A 23 -10.53 1.04 -19.94
C ASN A 23 -10.76 0.72 -18.45
N ILE A 24 -9.69 0.35 -17.74
CA ILE A 24 -9.77 -0.06 -16.33
C ILE A 24 -10.32 1.04 -15.41
N PHE A 25 -10.03 2.30 -15.68
CA PHE A 25 -10.46 3.43 -14.87
C PHE A 25 -11.96 3.70 -15.07
N GLU A 26 -12.43 3.70 -16.32
CA GLU A 26 -13.85 3.86 -16.65
C GLU A 26 -14.70 2.73 -16.05
N TYR A 27 -14.18 1.50 -16.07
CA TYR A 27 -14.87 0.37 -15.45
C TYR A 27 -14.88 0.47 -13.92
N ALA A 28 -13.77 0.89 -13.30
CA ALA A 28 -13.69 1.12 -11.86
C ALA A 28 -14.67 2.21 -11.39
N ASP A 29 -14.81 3.30 -12.15
CA ASP A 29 -15.80 4.34 -11.88
C ASP A 29 -17.24 3.78 -11.93
N GLY A 30 -17.53 2.89 -12.88
CA GLY A 30 -18.81 2.19 -12.97
C GLY A 30 -19.07 1.23 -11.79
N VAL A 31 -18.02 0.59 -11.26
CA VAL A 31 -18.12 -0.23 -10.05
C VAL A 31 -18.40 0.65 -8.83
N MET A 32 -17.70 1.78 -8.68
CA MET A 32 -17.90 2.71 -7.57
C MET A 32 -19.29 3.35 -7.58
N SER A 33 -19.85 3.65 -8.75
CA SER A 33 -21.22 4.16 -8.87
C SER A 33 -22.29 3.08 -8.67
N GLY A 34 -21.91 1.80 -8.64
CA GLY A 34 -22.83 0.66 -8.56
C GLY A 34 -23.51 0.32 -9.90
N GLU A 35 -23.06 0.92 -11.00
CA GLU A 35 -23.59 0.65 -12.36
C GLU A 35 -23.00 -0.63 -12.95
N LEU A 36 -21.79 -1.00 -12.54
CA LEU A 36 -21.09 -2.19 -13.02
C LEU A 36 -20.78 -3.15 -11.86
N PRO A 37 -20.77 -4.46 -12.12
CA PRO A 37 -20.43 -5.45 -11.12
C PRO A 37 -18.90 -5.52 -10.90
N VAL A 38 -18.49 -5.99 -9.74
CA VAL A 38 -17.13 -6.49 -9.55
C VAL A 38 -16.92 -7.75 -10.39
N LEU A 39 -15.70 -7.93 -10.90
CA LEU A 39 -15.35 -9.08 -11.73
C LEU A 39 -14.68 -10.18 -10.92
N GLY A 40 -15.03 -11.41 -11.24
CA GLY A 40 -14.28 -12.56 -10.79
C GLY A 40 -12.86 -12.54 -11.36
N HIS A 41 -11.95 -13.25 -10.69
CA HIS A 41 -10.52 -13.18 -11.06
C HIS A 41 -10.21 -13.57 -12.50
N GLU A 42 -10.72 -14.71 -12.95
CA GLU A 42 -10.47 -15.18 -14.32
C GLU A 42 -11.11 -14.22 -15.33
N GLU A 43 -12.30 -13.74 -15.05
CA GLU A 43 -12.98 -12.75 -15.87
C GLU A 43 -12.17 -11.45 -15.95
N PHE A 44 -11.71 -10.93 -14.81
CA PHE A 44 -10.84 -9.76 -14.78
C PHE A 44 -9.57 -9.97 -15.62
N LYS A 45 -8.89 -11.10 -15.44
CA LYS A 45 -7.67 -11.44 -16.18
C LYS A 45 -7.91 -11.46 -17.69
N ASP A 46 -9.06 -11.96 -18.13
CA ASP A 46 -9.41 -12.05 -19.54
C ASP A 46 -9.87 -10.73 -20.14
N GLN A 47 -10.45 -9.83 -19.32
CA GLN A 47 -10.95 -8.51 -19.77
C GLN A 47 -9.90 -7.40 -19.64
N PHE A 48 -9.11 -7.38 -18.55
CA PHE A 48 -8.19 -6.29 -18.21
C PHE A 48 -6.76 -6.72 -17.97
N GLY A 49 -6.45 -8.00 -17.96
CA GLY A 49 -5.07 -8.47 -17.80
C GLY A 49 -4.19 -8.03 -18.97
N GLY A 50 -2.91 -8.28 -18.90
CA GLY A 50 -2.01 -8.12 -20.05
C GLY A 50 -2.41 -9.07 -21.17
N SER A 51 -2.42 -8.61 -22.44
CA SER A 51 -2.68 -9.50 -23.55
C SER A 51 -1.61 -10.59 -23.63
N ALA A 52 -1.97 -11.79 -24.06
CA ALA A 52 -1.00 -12.88 -24.21
C ALA A 52 0.13 -12.51 -25.20
N ALA A 53 -0.20 -11.74 -26.22
CA ALA A 53 0.75 -11.27 -27.22
C ALA A 53 1.74 -10.26 -26.63
N ASP A 54 1.26 -9.24 -25.91
CA ASP A 54 2.12 -8.24 -25.28
C ASP A 54 3.01 -8.87 -24.20
N MET A 55 2.44 -9.76 -23.36
CA MET A 55 3.20 -10.50 -22.34
C MET A 55 4.30 -11.36 -22.96
N SER A 56 4.05 -12.00 -24.11
CA SER A 56 5.07 -12.77 -24.82
C SER A 56 6.14 -11.85 -25.41
N ALA A 57 5.73 -10.77 -26.08
CA ALA A 57 6.65 -9.82 -26.68
C ALA A 57 7.65 -9.24 -25.66
N VAL A 58 7.17 -8.87 -24.47
CA VAL A 58 8.05 -8.36 -23.40
C VAL A 58 9.00 -9.44 -22.87
N LYS A 59 8.52 -10.68 -22.71
CA LYS A 59 9.37 -11.79 -22.26
C LYS A 59 10.44 -12.14 -23.30
N ASP A 60 10.07 -12.20 -24.57
CA ASP A 60 11.00 -12.51 -25.67
C ASP A 60 12.04 -11.39 -25.83
N TRP A 61 11.61 -10.13 -25.73
CA TRP A 61 12.50 -8.98 -25.69
C TRP A 61 13.49 -9.09 -24.53
N ALA A 62 13.00 -9.30 -23.30
CA ALA A 62 13.85 -9.42 -22.11
C ALA A 62 14.91 -10.52 -22.28
N ALA A 63 14.52 -11.70 -22.75
CA ALA A 63 15.44 -12.80 -23.02
C ALA A 63 16.47 -12.43 -24.10
N SER A 64 16.06 -11.74 -25.18
CA SER A 64 16.96 -11.29 -26.26
C SER A 64 18.01 -10.28 -25.81
N LYS A 65 17.70 -9.52 -24.75
CA LYS A 65 18.60 -8.51 -24.14
C LYS A 65 19.44 -9.08 -22.97
N GLY A 66 19.34 -10.38 -22.69
CA GLY A 66 20.10 -11.03 -21.63
C GLY A 66 19.55 -10.76 -20.21
N LEU A 67 18.30 -10.31 -20.12
CA LEU A 67 17.60 -10.18 -18.83
C LEU A 67 17.02 -11.53 -18.43
N THR A 68 16.98 -11.79 -17.13
CA THR A 68 16.27 -12.95 -16.56
C THR A 68 14.88 -12.52 -16.08
N ILE A 69 13.87 -13.34 -16.37
CA ILE A 69 12.51 -13.10 -15.91
C ILE A 69 12.38 -13.71 -14.51
N GLU A 70 12.15 -12.87 -13.51
CA GLU A 70 11.87 -13.30 -12.13
C GLU A 70 10.43 -13.80 -12.05
N ASN A 71 9.50 -12.98 -12.52
CA ASN A 71 8.07 -13.29 -12.52
C ASN A 71 7.34 -12.60 -13.68
N ALA A 72 6.20 -13.18 -14.08
CA ALA A 72 5.31 -12.56 -15.05
C ALA A 72 3.86 -12.86 -14.69
N TYR A 73 3.10 -11.82 -14.42
CA TYR A 73 1.73 -11.89 -13.93
C TYR A 73 0.76 -11.27 -14.95
N ARG A 74 0.01 -12.12 -15.68
CA ARG A 74 -0.95 -11.64 -16.68
C ARG A 74 -2.06 -10.80 -16.06
N SER A 75 -2.56 -11.20 -14.90
CA SER A 75 -3.66 -10.51 -14.23
C SER A 75 -3.32 -9.06 -13.84
N SER A 76 -2.09 -8.79 -13.38
CA SER A 76 -1.62 -7.44 -13.08
C SER A 76 -0.89 -6.78 -14.25
N ALA A 77 -0.81 -7.44 -15.41
CA ALA A 77 -0.07 -6.97 -16.58
C ALA A 77 1.37 -6.55 -16.23
N THR A 78 2.10 -7.42 -15.50
CA THR A 78 3.42 -7.10 -14.93
C THR A 78 4.44 -8.17 -15.31
N VAL A 79 5.63 -7.73 -15.72
CA VAL A 79 6.81 -8.59 -15.88
C VAL A 79 7.95 -8.04 -15.04
N ILE A 80 8.50 -8.86 -14.16
CA ILE A 80 9.64 -8.51 -13.31
C ILE A 80 10.89 -9.14 -13.91
N VAL A 81 11.90 -8.32 -14.17
CA VAL A 81 13.15 -8.75 -14.79
C VAL A 81 14.34 -8.37 -13.93
N ASN A 82 15.40 -9.17 -14.03
CA ASN A 82 16.70 -8.88 -13.44
C ASN A 82 17.77 -8.84 -14.52
N GLY A 83 18.68 -7.90 -14.38
CA GLY A 83 19.83 -7.77 -15.27
C GLY A 83 21.00 -7.08 -14.59
N SER A 84 22.17 -7.06 -15.21
CA SER A 84 23.28 -6.28 -14.70
C SER A 84 22.97 -4.78 -14.79
N ALA A 85 23.53 -3.97 -13.88
CA ALA A 85 23.38 -2.53 -13.92
C ALA A 85 23.83 -1.94 -15.27
N GLY A 86 24.87 -2.50 -15.88
CA GLY A 86 25.31 -2.11 -17.25
C GLY A 86 24.22 -2.37 -18.29
N THR A 87 23.62 -3.55 -18.29
CA THR A 87 22.53 -3.89 -19.21
C THR A 87 21.32 -2.97 -19.01
N ILE A 88 20.92 -2.74 -17.76
CA ILE A 88 19.80 -1.85 -17.43
C ILE A 88 20.10 -0.39 -17.87
N ASN A 89 21.32 0.08 -17.68
CA ASN A 89 21.73 1.41 -18.13
C ASN A 89 21.55 1.59 -19.64
N ASP A 90 22.05 0.64 -20.41
CA ASP A 90 21.99 0.69 -21.87
C ASP A 90 20.55 0.59 -22.39
N LEU A 91 19.73 -0.28 -21.77
CA LEU A 91 18.36 -0.52 -22.22
C LEU A 91 17.42 0.64 -21.93
N PHE A 92 17.57 1.29 -20.77
CA PHE A 92 16.65 2.35 -20.30
C PHE A 92 17.26 3.77 -20.38
N ASN A 93 18.46 3.92 -20.96
CA ASN A 93 19.16 5.19 -21.12
C ASN A 93 19.35 5.95 -19.79
N ILE A 94 19.79 5.24 -18.76
CA ILE A 94 20.03 5.77 -17.41
C ILE A 94 21.44 5.40 -16.96
N THR A 95 21.80 5.88 -15.78
CA THR A 95 23.02 5.45 -15.08
C THR A 95 22.65 5.04 -13.66
N MET A 96 22.65 3.73 -13.41
CA MET A 96 22.37 3.16 -12.08
C MET A 96 23.44 3.60 -11.08
N LYS A 97 23.00 3.98 -9.90
CA LYS A 97 23.81 4.44 -8.78
C LYS A 97 23.41 3.68 -7.52
N GLN A 98 24.27 3.79 -6.52
CA GLN A 98 24.02 3.30 -5.18
C GLN A 98 24.08 4.50 -4.23
N GLY A 99 23.09 4.60 -3.36
CA GLY A 99 23.05 5.52 -2.25
C GLY A 99 23.00 4.77 -0.93
N GLU A 100 23.09 5.51 0.16
CA GLU A 100 22.99 5.00 1.53
C GLU A 100 22.21 6.01 2.37
N ASP A 101 21.31 5.53 3.19
CA ASP A 101 20.55 6.30 4.17
C ASP A 101 20.59 5.60 5.54
N GLU A 102 19.86 6.10 6.52
CA GLU A 102 19.80 5.54 7.87
C GLU A 102 19.23 4.10 7.91
N ILE A 103 18.45 3.72 6.90
CA ILE A 103 17.83 2.39 6.78
C ILE A 103 18.81 1.42 6.10
N GLY A 104 19.71 1.93 5.25
CA GLY A 104 20.71 1.12 4.56
C GLY A 104 20.99 1.54 3.13
N VAL A 105 21.59 0.63 2.40
CA VAL A 105 21.99 0.85 1.01
C VAL A 105 20.76 0.68 0.10
N TYR A 106 20.61 1.60 -0.86
CA TYR A 106 19.56 1.56 -1.87
C TYR A 106 20.10 1.79 -3.27
N GLN A 107 19.34 1.37 -4.28
CA GLN A 107 19.63 1.69 -5.67
C GLN A 107 18.83 2.92 -6.13
N THR A 108 19.43 3.69 -7.04
CA THR A 108 18.81 4.83 -7.71
C THR A 108 19.48 5.01 -9.06
N TYR A 109 19.07 6.00 -9.82
CA TYR A 109 19.68 6.30 -11.11
C TYR A 109 19.73 7.81 -11.41
N SER A 110 20.49 8.16 -12.43
CA SER A 110 20.45 9.48 -13.05
C SER A 110 20.27 9.35 -14.56
N GLY A 111 19.79 10.39 -15.19
CA GLY A 111 19.39 10.41 -16.60
C GLY A 111 17.88 10.40 -16.76
N ASN A 112 17.43 10.44 -18.00
CA ASN A 112 16.01 10.34 -18.35
C ASN A 112 15.71 8.90 -18.73
N LEU A 113 14.96 8.20 -17.89
CA LEU A 113 14.49 6.86 -18.19
C LEU A 113 13.62 6.89 -19.44
N THR A 114 13.96 6.05 -20.41
CA THR A 114 13.20 5.90 -21.65
C THR A 114 12.79 4.45 -21.84
N ILE A 115 11.58 4.24 -22.32
CA ILE A 115 11.11 2.89 -22.71
C ILE A 115 11.78 2.56 -24.06
N PRO A 116 12.40 1.37 -24.19
CA PRO A 116 12.97 0.93 -25.46
C PRO A 116 11.96 0.94 -26.60
N GLN A 117 12.37 1.32 -27.80
CA GLN A 117 11.48 1.46 -28.96
C GLN A 117 10.70 0.20 -29.26
N GLU A 118 11.29 -0.99 -29.04
CA GLU A 118 10.64 -2.28 -29.24
C GLU A 118 9.46 -2.55 -28.29
N LEU A 119 9.41 -1.79 -27.16
CA LEU A 119 8.37 -1.89 -26.13
C LEU A 119 7.42 -0.71 -26.12
N GLU A 120 7.62 0.29 -26.99
CA GLU A 120 6.70 1.43 -27.11
C GLU A 120 5.26 0.96 -27.41
N GLY A 121 4.30 1.55 -26.66
CA GLY A 121 2.89 1.16 -26.77
C GLY A 121 2.53 -0.19 -26.16
N ILE A 122 3.51 -0.94 -25.61
CA ILE A 122 3.29 -2.18 -24.86
C ILE A 122 3.56 -1.94 -23.36
N VAL A 123 4.73 -1.41 -23.01
CA VAL A 123 5.10 -1.05 -21.64
C VAL A 123 4.66 0.38 -21.36
N GLU A 124 3.90 0.59 -20.29
CA GLU A 124 3.45 1.91 -19.87
C GLU A 124 4.36 2.51 -18.80
N PHE A 125 4.89 1.67 -17.90
CA PHE A 125 5.76 2.12 -16.82
C PHE A 125 6.91 1.16 -16.57
N VAL A 126 8.05 1.73 -16.19
CA VAL A 126 9.21 1.00 -15.65
C VAL A 126 9.46 1.54 -14.26
N ILE A 127 9.28 0.70 -13.25
CA ILE A 127 9.43 1.05 -11.83
C ILE A 127 10.39 0.10 -11.13
N GLY A 128 10.76 0.40 -9.89
CA GLY A 128 11.66 -0.42 -9.09
C GLY A 128 13.15 -0.16 -9.34
N LEU A 129 13.50 0.85 -10.15
CA LEU A 129 14.89 1.24 -10.40
C LEU A 129 15.39 2.36 -9.46
N ASP A 130 14.46 3.01 -8.76
CA ASP A 130 14.78 4.05 -7.78
C ASP A 130 14.13 3.72 -6.44
N GLU A 131 14.94 3.46 -5.44
CA GLU A 131 14.55 3.17 -4.05
C GLU A 131 14.90 4.32 -3.11
N SER A 132 15.39 5.46 -3.64
CA SER A 132 15.87 6.57 -2.83
C SER A 132 14.78 7.27 -2.03
N GLN A 133 13.51 7.17 -2.47
CA GLN A 133 12.37 7.70 -1.73
C GLN A 133 11.69 6.60 -0.93
N ARG A 134 11.81 6.72 0.39
CA ARG A 134 11.14 5.85 1.36
C ARG A 134 9.73 6.35 1.63
N ILE A 135 8.87 5.43 1.97
CA ILE A 135 7.57 5.71 2.60
C ILE A 135 7.72 5.66 4.11
N GLN A 136 6.81 6.33 4.81
CA GLN A 136 6.84 6.43 6.26
C GLN A 136 5.59 5.77 6.83
N SER A 137 5.75 5.07 7.96
CA SER A 137 4.63 4.66 8.78
C SER A 137 3.94 5.92 9.34
N HIS A 138 2.63 5.90 9.40
CA HIS A 138 1.83 6.95 10.02
C HIS A 138 1.63 6.64 11.50
N TYR A 139 2.75 6.65 12.24
CA TYR A 139 2.79 6.48 13.67
C TYR A 139 3.57 7.61 14.32
N ILE A 140 2.93 8.33 15.22
CA ILE A 140 3.57 9.34 16.06
C ILE A 140 3.43 8.93 17.53
N GLN A 141 4.56 8.68 18.17
CA GLN A 141 4.58 8.54 19.61
C GLN A 141 4.40 9.94 20.24
N LEU A 142 3.24 10.17 20.84
CA LEU A 142 3.01 11.37 21.61
C LEU A 142 3.86 11.32 22.88
N ASP A 143 4.61 12.39 23.15
CA ASP A 143 5.37 12.52 24.39
C ASP A 143 4.43 12.36 25.59
N ASN A 144 4.81 11.51 26.56
CA ASN A 144 4.06 11.20 27.79
C ASN A 144 3.79 12.42 28.70
N GLN A 145 4.03 13.63 28.23
CA GLN A 145 3.77 14.87 28.96
C GLN A 145 2.40 15.52 28.71
N SER A 146 1.61 14.99 27.77
CA SER A 146 0.21 15.37 27.70
C SER A 146 -0.51 14.76 28.90
N VAL A 147 -0.86 15.63 29.82
CA VAL A 147 -1.46 15.34 31.13
C VAL A 147 -2.83 14.69 30.95
N TYR A 148 -2.83 13.37 30.69
CA TYR A 148 -4.03 12.60 31.03
C TYR A 148 -4.02 12.42 32.54
N PRO A 149 -5.07 12.82 33.26
CA PRO A 149 -5.16 12.50 34.68
C PRO A 149 -5.00 10.99 34.85
N ASN A 150 -4.27 10.55 35.87
CA ASN A 150 -3.95 9.13 36.20
C ASN A 150 -5.18 8.21 36.38
N THR A 151 -6.32 8.54 35.82
CA THR A 151 -7.60 7.85 35.92
C THR A 151 -8.16 7.39 34.56
N VAL A 152 -7.45 7.61 33.42
CA VAL A 152 -7.95 7.16 32.15
C VAL A 152 -7.64 5.66 32.04
N GLN A 153 -8.69 4.86 32.09
CA GLN A 153 -8.60 3.43 31.80
C GLN A 153 -8.28 3.27 30.31
N ALA A 154 -7.21 2.56 29.98
CA ALA A 154 -6.85 2.29 28.60
C ALA A 154 -8.03 1.62 27.86
N VAL A 155 -8.44 2.20 26.75
CA VAL A 155 -9.53 1.69 25.93
C VAL A 155 -8.95 0.69 24.94
N THR A 156 -9.52 -0.52 24.91
CA THR A 156 -9.09 -1.59 23.98
C THR A 156 -9.93 -1.59 22.71
N PRO A 157 -9.47 -2.21 21.59
CA PRO A 157 -10.28 -2.30 20.38
C PRO A 157 -11.68 -2.89 20.59
N PRO A 158 -11.88 -3.95 21.41
CA PRO A 158 -13.22 -4.42 21.75
C PRO A 158 -14.06 -3.38 22.50
N ASN A 159 -13.46 -2.54 23.36
CA ASN A 159 -14.19 -1.47 24.05
C ASN A 159 -14.67 -0.41 23.05
N VAL A 160 -13.81 0.00 22.11
CA VAL A 160 -14.17 0.94 21.04
C VAL A 160 -15.31 0.39 20.20
N ALA A 161 -15.22 -0.86 19.75
CA ALA A 161 -16.29 -1.51 19.00
C ALA A 161 -17.64 -1.49 19.75
N ASN A 162 -17.60 -1.74 21.06
CA ASN A 162 -18.81 -1.66 21.91
C ASN A 162 -19.35 -0.23 22.03
N MET A 163 -18.50 0.76 22.20
CA MET A 163 -18.88 2.18 22.29
C MET A 163 -19.59 2.67 21.03
N TYR A 164 -19.14 2.24 19.86
CA TYR A 164 -19.77 2.56 18.57
C TYR A 164 -20.94 1.63 18.23
N ASN A 165 -21.33 0.76 19.14
CA ASN A 165 -22.39 -0.24 18.88
C ASN A 165 -22.12 -1.03 17.60
N TRP A 166 -20.85 -1.38 17.38
CA TRP A 166 -20.40 -2.14 16.21
C TRP A 166 -21.11 -3.48 16.19
N PRO A 167 -21.72 -3.88 15.08
CA PRO A 167 -22.35 -5.20 14.99
C PRO A 167 -21.29 -6.26 15.23
N TYR A 168 -21.53 -7.10 16.25
CA TYR A 168 -20.58 -8.17 16.58
C TYR A 168 -20.49 -9.17 15.44
N HIS A 169 -19.35 -9.14 14.77
CA HIS A 169 -18.94 -10.15 13.82
C HIS A 169 -17.53 -10.60 14.18
N SER A 170 -17.35 -11.90 14.36
CA SER A 170 -16.03 -12.44 14.70
C SER A 170 -15.03 -12.36 13.55
N GLY A 171 -15.50 -12.11 12.31
CA GLY A 171 -14.67 -12.14 11.11
C GLY A 171 -14.35 -13.55 10.60
N ASP A 172 -15.07 -14.58 11.11
CA ASP A 172 -14.83 -15.97 10.71
C ASP A 172 -14.99 -16.15 9.20
N GLY A 173 -14.01 -16.79 8.57
CA GLY A 173 -13.96 -16.98 7.11
C GLY A 173 -13.55 -15.73 6.32
N GLN A 174 -13.28 -14.59 6.96
CA GLN A 174 -12.78 -13.37 6.31
C GLN A 174 -11.26 -13.29 6.36
N CYS A 175 -10.67 -12.54 5.43
CA CYS A 175 -9.26 -12.22 5.42
C CYS A 175 -9.06 -10.71 5.23
N VAL A 176 -8.29 -10.11 6.12
CA VAL A 176 -7.84 -8.72 6.03
C VAL A 176 -6.37 -8.74 5.62
N ALA A 177 -6.01 -8.04 4.55
CA ALA A 177 -4.64 -7.79 4.17
C ALA A 177 -4.13 -6.53 4.87
N ILE A 178 -2.85 -6.54 5.27
CA ILE A 178 -2.14 -5.39 5.80
C ILE A 178 -0.83 -5.25 5.03
N ALA A 179 -0.52 -4.05 4.55
CA ALA A 179 0.71 -3.76 3.82
C ALA A 179 1.74 -3.13 4.73
N GLU A 180 2.94 -3.75 4.78
CA GLU A 180 4.05 -3.33 5.64
C GLU A 180 5.34 -3.13 4.83
N PHE A 181 6.06 -2.06 5.12
CA PHE A 181 7.28 -1.70 4.41
C PHE A 181 8.52 -1.64 5.32
N GLY A 182 8.41 -2.19 6.52
CA GLY A 182 9.47 -2.30 7.52
C GLY A 182 8.94 -3.00 8.77
N GLY A 183 9.81 -3.22 9.73
CA GLY A 183 9.45 -3.80 11.01
C GLY A 183 8.96 -5.24 10.96
N GLY A 184 8.29 -5.65 12.00
CA GLY A 184 7.76 -7.01 12.10
C GLY A 184 7.16 -7.32 13.48
N TYR A 185 6.81 -8.58 13.66
CA TYR A 185 6.23 -9.08 14.91
C TYR A 185 6.76 -10.47 15.24
N THR A 186 6.68 -10.85 16.51
CA THR A 186 6.96 -12.21 16.98
C THR A 186 5.70 -12.85 17.57
N THR A 187 5.66 -14.17 17.64
CA THR A 187 4.59 -14.90 18.34
C THR A 187 4.50 -14.45 19.81
N GLN A 188 5.63 -14.10 20.44
CA GLN A 188 5.64 -13.59 21.82
C GLN A 188 4.95 -12.24 21.93
N ASN A 189 5.18 -11.33 20.97
CA ASN A 189 4.49 -10.04 20.91
C ASN A 189 2.96 -10.24 20.85
N LEU A 190 2.50 -11.10 19.92
CA LEU A 190 1.07 -11.44 19.82
C LEU A 190 0.51 -11.99 21.13
N THR A 191 1.19 -12.97 21.72
CA THR A 191 0.72 -13.61 22.96
C THR A 191 0.63 -12.63 24.12
N SER A 192 1.60 -11.72 24.25
CA SER A 192 1.60 -10.71 25.30
C SER A 192 0.49 -9.69 25.09
N THR A 193 0.34 -9.19 23.86
CA THR A 193 -0.61 -8.15 23.51
C THR A 193 -2.06 -8.63 23.61
N PHE A 194 -2.39 -9.74 22.97
CA PHE A 194 -3.76 -10.27 22.99
C PHE A 194 -4.13 -10.87 24.34
N GLY A 195 -3.17 -11.52 25.03
CA GLY A 195 -3.35 -12.01 26.40
C GLY A 195 -3.70 -10.89 27.41
N ALA A 196 -3.13 -9.70 27.24
CA ALA A 196 -3.41 -8.53 28.09
C ALA A 196 -4.86 -8.06 27.99
N ILE A 197 -5.54 -8.31 26.88
CA ILE A 197 -6.96 -7.95 26.68
C ILE A 197 -7.91 -9.16 26.73
N GLY A 198 -7.39 -10.31 27.15
CA GLY A 198 -8.18 -11.54 27.34
C GLY A 198 -8.57 -12.24 26.04
N LEU A 199 -7.88 -11.98 24.95
CA LEU A 199 -8.10 -12.63 23.65
C LEU A 199 -7.00 -13.65 23.35
N SER A 200 -7.33 -14.61 22.49
CA SER A 200 -6.35 -15.51 21.87
C SER A 200 -5.64 -14.78 20.72
N ASN A 201 -4.43 -15.23 20.38
CA ASN A 201 -3.73 -14.73 19.21
C ASN A 201 -4.61 -14.87 17.94
N PRO A 202 -4.69 -13.84 17.10
CA PRO A 202 -5.31 -13.96 15.78
C PRO A 202 -4.51 -14.91 14.89
N THR A 203 -5.14 -15.38 13.82
CA THR A 203 -4.43 -16.11 12.76
C THR A 203 -3.72 -15.10 11.86
N VAL A 204 -2.41 -15.03 11.96
CA VAL A 204 -1.57 -14.13 11.13
C VAL A 204 -0.71 -14.98 10.20
N VAL A 205 -0.62 -14.59 8.92
CA VAL A 205 0.22 -15.22 7.91
C VAL A 205 1.06 -14.17 7.19
N ASP A 206 2.32 -14.48 6.92
CA ASP A 206 3.24 -13.58 6.25
C ASP A 206 3.28 -13.88 4.75
N VAL A 207 3.20 -12.83 3.94
CA VAL A 207 3.34 -12.87 2.48
C VAL A 207 4.50 -11.98 2.09
N SER A 208 5.51 -12.57 1.45
CA SER A 208 6.67 -11.83 0.94
C SER A 208 6.36 -11.21 -0.42
N VAL A 209 6.56 -9.90 -0.54
CA VAL A 209 6.48 -9.15 -1.80
C VAL A 209 7.86 -8.62 -2.13
N LEU A 210 8.38 -8.94 -3.32
CA LEU A 210 9.72 -8.51 -3.78
C LEU A 210 10.88 -8.86 -2.83
N GLY A 211 10.69 -9.87 -1.96
CA GLY A 211 11.68 -10.30 -0.99
C GLY A 211 11.59 -9.60 0.38
N GLY A 212 10.56 -8.79 0.61
CA GLY A 212 10.27 -8.24 1.95
C GLY A 212 9.95 -9.35 2.95
N THR A 213 10.31 -9.16 4.21
CA THR A 213 10.19 -10.15 5.26
C THR A 213 9.71 -9.52 6.56
N ASN A 214 9.02 -10.32 7.37
CA ASN A 214 8.74 -9.98 8.76
C ASN A 214 10.07 -9.88 9.52
N SER A 215 10.48 -8.68 9.90
CA SER A 215 11.78 -8.36 10.48
C SER A 215 11.61 -7.58 11.79
N PRO A 216 11.12 -8.23 12.86
CA PRO A 216 11.00 -7.59 14.16
C PRO A 216 12.39 -7.14 14.63
N ASP A 217 12.46 -5.97 15.27
CA ASP A 217 13.69 -5.41 15.82
C ASP A 217 14.76 -5.04 14.76
N ASP A 218 14.36 -4.67 13.55
CA ASP A 218 15.24 -4.22 12.47
C ASP A 218 15.91 -2.86 12.76
N GLY A 219 15.56 -2.22 13.89
CA GLY A 219 16.10 -0.94 14.32
C GLY A 219 15.38 0.29 13.73
N SER A 220 14.41 0.11 12.84
CA SER A 220 13.62 1.21 12.25
C SER A 220 12.61 1.83 13.23
N GLY A 221 12.14 1.04 14.21
CA GLY A 221 11.01 1.40 15.06
C GLY A 221 9.64 1.01 14.47
N ASP A 222 9.61 0.59 13.21
CA ASP A 222 8.38 0.27 12.47
C ASP A 222 7.61 -0.94 13.01
N SER A 223 8.26 -1.77 13.83
CA SER A 223 7.59 -2.89 14.51
C SER A 223 6.43 -2.47 15.42
N VAL A 224 6.40 -1.20 15.84
CA VAL A 224 5.26 -0.65 16.59
C VAL A 224 4.04 -0.52 15.69
N GLU A 225 4.22 -0.02 14.46
CA GLU A 225 3.14 0.08 13.46
C GLU A 225 2.59 -1.29 13.12
N VAL A 226 3.47 -2.25 12.79
CA VAL A 226 3.09 -3.64 12.49
C VAL A 226 2.23 -4.24 13.61
N MET A 227 2.66 -4.07 14.86
CA MET A 227 1.90 -4.59 16.02
C MET A 227 0.61 -3.84 16.26
N LEU A 228 0.56 -2.52 16.00
CA LEU A 228 -0.64 -1.69 16.11
C LEU A 228 -1.71 -2.18 15.14
N ASP A 229 -1.35 -2.37 13.89
CA ASP A 229 -2.25 -2.83 12.84
C ASP A 229 -2.83 -4.22 13.16
N ILE A 230 -1.97 -5.18 13.53
CA ILE A 230 -2.42 -6.51 13.95
C ILE A 230 -3.34 -6.43 15.18
N TYR A 231 -3.01 -5.57 16.16
CA TYR A 231 -3.77 -5.42 17.40
C TYR A 231 -5.17 -4.88 17.14
N LEU A 232 -5.28 -3.85 16.29
CA LEU A 232 -6.57 -3.25 15.95
C LEU A 232 -7.46 -4.23 15.20
N VAL A 233 -6.97 -4.85 14.15
CA VAL A 233 -7.75 -5.82 13.35
C VAL A 233 -8.10 -7.05 14.19
N GLY A 234 -7.13 -7.67 14.85
CA GLY A 234 -7.35 -8.86 15.66
C GLY A 234 -8.20 -8.63 16.90
N GLY A 235 -8.20 -7.40 17.43
CA GLY A 235 -9.05 -7.01 18.56
C GLY A 235 -10.52 -6.80 18.19
N ILE A 236 -10.80 -6.37 16.97
CA ILE A 236 -12.16 -6.11 16.49
C ILE A 236 -12.76 -7.34 15.81
N VAL A 237 -11.99 -8.06 15.00
CA VAL A 237 -12.44 -9.26 14.26
C VAL A 237 -11.54 -10.48 14.56
N PRO A 238 -11.62 -11.03 15.79
CA PRO A 238 -10.62 -11.96 16.34
C PRO A 238 -10.53 -13.31 15.64
N LYS A 239 -11.46 -13.63 14.74
CA LYS A 239 -11.43 -14.87 13.93
C LYS A 239 -11.14 -14.63 12.46
N ALA A 240 -10.98 -13.39 12.03
CA ALA A 240 -10.49 -13.10 10.70
C ALA A 240 -9.02 -13.55 10.58
N LYS A 241 -8.66 -14.04 9.41
CA LYS A 241 -7.25 -14.22 9.04
C LYS A 241 -6.66 -12.84 8.71
N ILE A 242 -5.47 -12.57 9.22
CA ILE A 242 -4.69 -11.37 8.91
C ILE A 242 -3.55 -11.83 8.00
N ALA A 243 -3.50 -11.31 6.77
CA ALA A 243 -2.41 -11.56 5.84
C ALA A 243 -1.50 -10.32 5.78
N MET A 244 -0.27 -10.45 6.29
CA MET A 244 0.73 -9.38 6.35
C MET A 244 1.58 -9.42 5.09
N TYR A 245 1.51 -8.37 4.26
CA TYR A 245 2.28 -8.26 3.02
C TYR A 245 3.51 -7.40 3.27
N PHE A 246 4.65 -8.06 3.54
CA PHE A 246 5.93 -7.40 3.74
C PHE A 246 6.62 -7.10 2.41
N CYS A 247 7.00 -5.85 2.20
CA CYS A 247 7.69 -5.38 1.00
C CYS A 247 8.91 -4.52 1.42
N PRO A 248 10.02 -4.53 0.68
CA PRO A 248 11.09 -3.56 0.92
C PRO A 248 10.59 -2.13 0.81
N ASN A 249 11.10 -1.23 1.65
CA ASN A 249 10.61 0.14 1.73
C ASN A 249 11.06 0.97 0.51
N SER A 250 10.14 1.20 -0.40
CA SER A 250 10.30 2.14 -1.51
C SER A 250 8.93 2.55 -2.06
N ILE A 251 8.79 3.82 -2.37
CA ILE A 251 7.58 4.36 -3.00
C ILE A 251 7.28 3.67 -4.35
N THR A 252 8.31 3.25 -5.08
CA THR A 252 8.16 2.60 -6.39
C THR A 252 7.67 1.16 -6.31
N TYR A 253 7.67 0.55 -5.12
CA TYR A 253 7.18 -0.82 -4.90
C TYR A 253 5.71 -0.88 -4.49
N PHE A 254 5.11 0.24 -4.11
CA PHE A 254 3.70 0.31 -3.69
C PHE A 254 2.72 -0.33 -4.68
N PRO A 255 2.81 -0.04 -5.99
CA PRO A 255 1.91 -0.67 -6.98
C PRO A 255 1.98 -2.19 -6.98
N THR A 256 3.18 -2.75 -6.69
CA THR A 256 3.39 -4.21 -6.68
C THR A 256 2.75 -4.85 -5.45
N VAL A 257 2.71 -4.15 -4.31
CA VAL A 257 1.99 -4.64 -3.12
C VAL A 257 0.50 -4.73 -3.40
N ILE A 258 -0.10 -3.70 -4.02
CA ILE A 258 -1.53 -3.72 -4.40
C ILE A 258 -1.81 -4.89 -5.34
N ASP A 259 -0.95 -5.09 -6.34
CA ASP A 259 -1.07 -6.23 -7.27
C ASP A 259 -0.97 -7.58 -6.56
N ALA A 260 -0.03 -7.71 -5.60
CA ALA A 260 0.15 -8.95 -4.84
C ALA A 260 -1.09 -9.30 -4.02
N VAL A 261 -1.66 -8.32 -3.29
CA VAL A 261 -2.89 -8.48 -2.51
C VAL A 261 -4.07 -8.85 -3.41
N ALA A 262 -4.27 -8.09 -4.50
CA ALA A 262 -5.39 -8.29 -5.41
C ALA A 262 -5.33 -9.60 -6.20
N ASN A 263 -4.20 -10.31 -6.20
CA ASN A 263 -4.00 -11.58 -6.89
C ASN A 263 -3.70 -12.76 -5.94
N ASP A 264 -3.82 -12.57 -4.63
CA ASP A 264 -3.63 -13.65 -3.66
C ASP A 264 -4.90 -14.48 -3.48
N TYR A 265 -5.00 -15.58 -4.23
CA TYR A 265 -6.12 -16.53 -4.16
C TYR A 265 -6.06 -17.45 -2.95
N GLN A 266 -4.88 -17.62 -2.39
CA GLN A 266 -4.68 -18.51 -1.23
C GLN A 266 -5.25 -17.87 0.03
N ASN A 267 -5.02 -16.58 0.21
CA ASN A 267 -5.55 -15.82 1.34
C ASN A 267 -6.89 -15.17 1.02
N SER A 268 -7.12 -14.81 -0.24
CA SER A 268 -8.36 -14.20 -0.76
C SER A 268 -8.83 -13.01 0.08
N PRO A 269 -7.97 -12.00 0.32
CA PRO A 269 -8.38 -10.82 1.08
C PRO A 269 -9.41 -10.00 0.28
N ASN A 270 -10.37 -9.43 0.98
CA ASN A 270 -11.36 -8.51 0.42
C ASN A 270 -11.18 -7.06 0.91
N THR A 271 -10.25 -6.87 1.83
CA THR A 271 -9.91 -5.57 2.43
C THR A 271 -8.40 -5.49 2.59
N LEU A 272 -7.84 -4.34 2.21
CA LEU A 272 -6.43 -4.00 2.43
C LEU A 272 -6.36 -2.76 3.31
N SER A 273 -5.60 -2.85 4.41
CA SER A 273 -5.23 -1.73 5.28
C SER A 273 -3.82 -1.25 4.95
N ILE A 274 -3.64 0.07 4.89
CA ILE A 274 -2.37 0.72 4.61
C ILE A 274 -2.16 1.84 5.61
N SER A 275 -1.22 1.65 6.54
CA SER A 275 -0.79 2.66 7.52
C SER A 275 0.49 3.38 7.10
N TRP A 276 0.84 3.30 5.83
CA TRP A 276 2.05 3.85 5.25
C TRP A 276 1.74 4.81 4.11
N GLY A 277 2.57 5.84 3.99
CA GLY A 277 2.40 6.79 2.90
C GLY A 277 3.56 7.76 2.76
N ALA A 278 3.38 8.69 1.85
CA ALA A 278 4.27 9.81 1.63
C ALA A 278 3.49 10.96 0.97
N ARG A 279 4.16 12.09 0.77
CA ARG A 279 3.59 13.21 0.02
C ARG A 279 3.16 12.78 -1.37
N GLU A 280 2.01 13.24 -1.83
CA GLU A 280 1.51 12.99 -3.18
C GLU A 280 2.54 13.41 -4.24
N TYR A 281 3.20 14.56 -4.02
CA TYR A 281 4.28 15.07 -4.87
C TYR A 281 5.40 14.03 -5.13
N TRP A 282 5.80 13.25 -4.10
CA TRP A 282 6.83 12.23 -4.26
C TRP A 282 6.36 11.09 -5.17
N PHE A 283 5.12 10.64 -5.04
CA PHE A 283 4.58 9.61 -5.93
C PHE A 283 4.56 10.06 -7.38
N GLU A 284 4.29 11.35 -7.64
CA GLU A 284 4.32 11.89 -8.99
C GLU A 284 5.73 11.92 -9.56
N ILE A 285 6.69 12.54 -8.87
CA ILE A 285 8.05 12.75 -9.42
C ILE A 285 8.88 11.45 -9.51
N TYR A 286 8.59 10.46 -8.66
CA TYR A 286 9.21 9.12 -8.74
C TYR A 286 8.45 8.17 -9.66
N GLY A 287 7.43 8.65 -10.37
CA GLY A 287 6.69 7.88 -11.36
C GLY A 287 5.87 6.72 -10.78
N ALA A 288 5.58 6.74 -9.48
CA ALA A 288 4.84 5.68 -8.79
C ALA A 288 3.32 5.88 -8.81
N ARG A 289 2.84 7.13 -8.99
CA ARG A 289 1.40 7.43 -8.93
C ARG A 289 0.60 6.74 -10.04
N GLY A 290 0.97 6.89 -11.29
CA GLY A 290 0.26 6.25 -12.40
C GLY A 290 0.16 4.73 -12.27
N PRO A 291 1.27 4.01 -12.03
CA PRO A 291 1.23 2.57 -11.74
C PRO A 291 0.35 2.20 -10.54
N PHE A 292 0.38 2.99 -9.47
CA PHE A 292 -0.47 2.77 -8.30
C PHE A 292 -1.95 2.89 -8.65
N GLU A 293 -2.36 3.99 -9.31
CA GLU A 293 -3.76 4.20 -9.71
C GLU A 293 -4.27 3.05 -10.59
N SER A 294 -3.44 2.58 -11.53
CA SER A 294 -3.78 1.43 -12.37
C SER A 294 -3.94 0.13 -11.57
N SER A 295 -3.11 -0.09 -10.54
CA SER A 295 -3.21 -1.26 -9.66
C SER A 295 -4.40 -1.15 -8.71
N ALA A 296 -4.67 0.04 -8.15
CA ALA A 296 -5.79 0.29 -7.23
C ALA A 296 -7.15 0.17 -7.95
N ALA A 297 -7.28 0.75 -9.15
CA ALA A 297 -8.47 0.58 -9.99
C ALA A 297 -8.72 -0.91 -10.30
N ALA A 298 -7.67 -1.65 -10.65
CA ALA A 298 -7.75 -3.08 -10.90
C ALA A 298 -8.17 -3.88 -9.66
N ALA A 299 -7.65 -3.52 -8.49
CA ALA A 299 -8.01 -4.12 -7.22
C ALA A 299 -9.49 -3.89 -6.88
N LEU A 300 -9.97 -2.65 -7.07
CA LEU A 300 -11.37 -2.29 -6.86
C LEU A 300 -12.31 -3.08 -7.79
N VAL A 301 -11.98 -3.17 -9.08
CA VAL A 301 -12.78 -3.95 -10.04
C VAL A 301 -12.86 -5.43 -9.66
N LYS A 302 -11.88 -5.95 -8.93
CA LYS A 302 -11.87 -7.31 -8.36
C LYS A 302 -12.56 -7.42 -6.99
N GLY A 303 -13.11 -6.32 -6.47
CA GLY A 303 -13.81 -6.27 -5.19
C GLY A 303 -12.91 -6.12 -3.96
N LEU A 304 -11.64 -5.78 -4.12
CA LEU A 304 -10.75 -5.43 -3.01
C LEU A 304 -10.97 -3.97 -2.59
N ASN A 305 -11.34 -3.74 -1.34
CA ASN A 305 -11.45 -2.40 -0.76
C ASN A 305 -10.13 -2.01 -0.12
N ILE A 306 -9.58 -0.86 -0.52
CA ILE A 306 -8.31 -0.33 0.00
C ILE A 306 -8.62 0.81 0.96
N PHE A 307 -8.12 0.70 2.19
CA PHE A 307 -8.19 1.73 3.21
C PHE A 307 -6.78 2.24 3.50
N ALA A 308 -6.60 3.55 3.51
CA ALA A 308 -5.32 4.15 3.83
C ALA A 308 -5.47 5.29 4.84
N SER A 309 -4.52 5.35 5.77
CA SER A 309 -4.43 6.45 6.74
C SER A 309 -4.15 7.78 6.04
N SER A 310 -4.85 8.83 6.44
CA SER A 310 -4.70 10.17 5.84
C SER A 310 -3.43 10.89 6.30
N GLY A 311 -2.69 10.31 7.24
CA GLY A 311 -1.47 10.88 7.82
C GLY A 311 -1.70 11.54 9.17
N ASP A 312 -0.61 11.90 9.85
CA ASP A 312 -0.58 12.30 11.26
C ASP A 312 -0.14 13.75 11.50
N TYR A 313 0.09 14.51 10.44
CA TYR A 313 0.63 15.88 10.53
C TYR A 313 -0.36 16.96 10.08
N GLY A 314 -1.67 16.68 10.14
CA GLY A 314 -2.71 17.60 9.71
C GLY A 314 -2.61 17.92 8.21
N ALA A 315 -2.75 19.21 7.86
CA ALA A 315 -2.60 19.69 6.49
C ALA A 315 -1.14 19.71 5.98
N SER A 316 -0.17 19.38 6.85
CA SER A 316 1.22 19.13 6.47
C SER A 316 1.43 17.63 6.40
N VAL A 317 2.35 17.18 5.56
CA VAL A 317 2.69 15.75 5.43
C VAL A 317 3.99 15.40 6.16
N SER A 318 4.53 16.33 6.96
CA SER A 318 5.71 16.11 7.76
C SER A 318 5.77 17.05 8.97
N SER A 319 6.51 16.65 10.00
CA SER A 319 6.77 17.44 11.21
C SER A 319 7.52 18.77 10.95
N SER A 320 8.15 18.92 9.80
CA SER A 320 8.95 20.12 9.45
C SER A 320 8.11 21.30 8.94
N GLY A 321 6.77 21.19 8.92
CA GLY A 321 5.91 22.28 8.45
C GLY A 321 6.01 22.49 6.93
N SER A 322 6.20 21.46 6.17
CA SER A 322 6.21 21.46 4.69
C SER A 322 4.95 22.15 4.13
N PRO A 323 5.00 22.62 2.87
CA PRO A 323 3.82 23.18 2.22
C PRO A 323 2.64 22.22 2.32
N ILE A 324 1.44 22.79 2.32
CA ILE A 324 0.18 22.03 2.29
C ILE A 324 0.24 21.06 1.10
N ASP A 325 0.12 19.80 1.39
CA ASP A 325 0.18 18.69 0.43
C ASP A 325 -0.70 17.56 0.96
N SER A 326 -1.09 16.65 0.14
CA SER A 326 -1.91 15.51 0.54
C SER A 326 -1.04 14.27 0.72
N ASN A 327 -1.43 13.40 1.66
CA ASN A 327 -0.83 12.08 1.78
C ASN A 327 -1.34 11.14 0.69
N TYR A 328 -0.41 10.44 0.09
CA TYR A 328 -0.70 9.36 -0.84
C TYR A 328 -0.29 8.02 -0.19
N PRO A 329 -1.12 6.96 -0.28
CA PRO A 329 -2.19 6.77 -1.24
C PRO A 329 -3.59 7.25 -0.80
N ALA A 330 -3.75 7.86 0.38
CA ALA A 330 -5.06 8.25 0.92
C ALA A 330 -5.86 9.20 0.00
N VAL A 331 -5.20 9.99 -0.84
CA VAL A 331 -5.84 10.94 -1.77
C VAL A 331 -6.18 10.32 -3.13
N SER A 332 -5.84 9.04 -3.36
CA SER A 332 -6.23 8.32 -4.58
C SER A 332 -7.75 8.18 -4.68
N PRO A 333 -8.36 8.38 -5.86
CA PRO A 333 -9.80 8.19 -6.05
C PRO A 333 -10.29 6.75 -5.85
N TYR A 334 -9.37 5.77 -5.82
CA TYR A 334 -9.68 4.33 -5.66
C TYR A 334 -9.39 3.81 -4.25
N VAL A 335 -9.15 4.71 -3.30
CA VAL A 335 -8.78 4.39 -1.92
C VAL A 335 -9.73 5.09 -0.96
N ILE A 336 -10.12 4.41 0.11
CA ILE A 336 -10.91 4.99 1.20
C ILE A 336 -9.93 5.63 2.18
N SER A 337 -9.93 6.97 2.22
CA SER A 337 -9.09 7.72 3.15
C SER A 337 -9.65 7.65 4.57
N CYS A 338 -8.79 7.31 5.53
CA CYS A 338 -9.13 7.21 6.94
C CYS A 338 -8.44 8.31 7.73
N GLY A 339 -9.22 9.28 8.23
CA GLY A 339 -8.78 10.24 9.23
C GLY A 339 -8.91 9.67 10.65
N GLY A 340 -8.46 10.43 11.64
CA GLY A 340 -8.55 10.07 13.06
C GLY A 340 -9.52 10.97 13.84
N THR A 341 -10.14 10.40 14.87
CA THR A 341 -10.90 11.13 15.87
C THR A 341 -10.34 10.88 17.26
N GLU A 342 -10.57 11.83 18.16
CA GLU A 342 -10.30 11.71 19.57
C GLU A 342 -11.62 11.62 20.31
N ILE A 343 -11.76 10.59 21.14
CA ILE A 343 -12.96 10.37 21.96
C ILE A 343 -12.67 10.67 23.42
N ASP A 344 -13.54 11.47 24.05
CA ASP A 344 -13.64 11.55 25.51
C ASP A 344 -14.65 10.50 26.00
N THR A 345 -14.28 9.72 26.99
CA THR A 345 -15.09 8.57 27.42
C THR A 345 -15.40 8.59 28.91
N ASN A 346 -16.58 8.09 29.27
CA ASN A 346 -16.91 7.74 30.63
C ASN A 346 -16.69 6.24 30.84
N GLY A 347 -15.52 5.90 31.35
CA GLY A 347 -15.09 4.51 31.47
C GLY A 347 -14.83 3.88 30.10
N ILE A 348 -15.28 2.64 29.90
CA ILE A 348 -15.03 1.83 28.69
C ILE A 348 -16.28 1.60 27.83
N SER A 349 -17.35 2.34 28.09
CA SER A 349 -18.66 1.99 27.47
C SER A 349 -19.42 3.18 26.88
N VAL A 350 -19.05 4.40 27.19
CA VAL A 350 -19.79 5.59 26.75
C VAL A 350 -18.85 6.65 26.20
N ILE A 351 -19.13 7.13 24.99
CA ILE A 351 -18.49 8.30 24.38
C ILE A 351 -19.25 9.55 24.87
N ASN A 352 -18.56 10.45 25.58
CA ASN A 352 -19.11 11.73 25.99
C ASN A 352 -19.04 12.77 24.90
N SER A 353 -17.90 12.78 24.18
CA SER A 353 -17.67 13.65 23.02
C SER A 353 -16.69 13.02 22.07
N GLU A 354 -16.77 13.40 20.82
CA GLU A 354 -15.85 13.01 19.75
C GLU A 354 -15.52 14.22 18.90
N VAL A 355 -14.23 14.45 18.67
CA VAL A 355 -13.72 15.54 17.86
C VAL A 355 -12.68 15.00 16.87
N VAL A 356 -12.36 15.76 15.84
CA VAL A 356 -11.23 15.41 14.97
C VAL A 356 -9.95 15.37 15.78
N TRP A 357 -9.13 14.36 15.53
CA TRP A 357 -7.86 14.23 16.24
C TRP A 357 -6.93 15.39 15.91
N ASN A 358 -6.51 16.10 16.97
CA ASN A 358 -5.58 17.22 16.88
C ASN A 358 -4.93 17.44 18.26
N GLN A 359 -3.77 16.83 18.48
CA GLN A 359 -3.05 16.88 19.74
C GLN A 359 -1.60 17.31 19.56
N GLY A 360 -1.22 18.43 20.14
CA GLY A 360 0.14 18.93 20.09
C GLY A 360 0.60 19.22 18.66
N ASN A 361 1.55 18.43 18.17
CA ASN A 361 2.10 18.51 16.81
C ASN A 361 1.61 17.37 15.91
N ALA A 362 0.58 16.64 16.33
CA ALA A 362 -0.03 15.55 15.60
C ALA A 362 -1.51 15.81 15.33
N ALA A 363 -1.99 15.51 14.15
CA ALA A 363 -3.39 15.68 13.76
C ALA A 363 -3.74 14.80 12.56
N GLY A 364 -5.00 14.39 12.45
CA GLY A 364 -5.49 13.69 11.27
C GLY A 364 -5.21 14.45 9.99
N GLY A 365 -4.65 13.76 8.98
CA GLY A 365 -4.30 14.34 7.70
C GLY A 365 -5.52 14.72 6.86
N GLY A 366 -5.32 15.60 5.89
CA GLY A 366 -6.34 16.01 4.93
C GLY A 366 -5.77 17.01 3.93
N GLY A 367 -6.46 17.18 2.81
CA GLY A 367 -6.02 18.10 1.78
C GLY A 367 -6.75 17.87 0.46
N LEU A 368 -6.38 18.68 -0.53
CA LEU A 368 -6.84 18.52 -1.90
C LEU A 368 -5.69 17.94 -2.72
N SER A 369 -5.99 16.93 -3.53
CA SER A 369 -5.02 16.42 -4.51
C SER A 369 -4.59 17.52 -5.47
N LEU A 370 -3.30 17.56 -5.78
CA LEU A 370 -2.73 18.42 -6.81
C LEU A 370 -2.74 17.75 -8.19
N TYR A 371 -2.92 16.44 -8.25
CA TYR A 371 -2.74 15.64 -9.45
C TYR A 371 -3.97 14.82 -9.84
N ALA A 372 -4.85 14.48 -8.90
CA ALA A 372 -6.10 13.79 -9.20
C ALA A 372 -7.25 14.80 -9.35
N SER A 373 -8.08 14.59 -10.35
CA SER A 373 -9.35 15.34 -10.49
C SER A 373 -10.36 14.88 -9.44
N LEU A 374 -11.32 15.74 -9.11
CA LEU A 374 -12.45 15.38 -8.25
C LEU A 374 -13.18 14.18 -8.86
N PRO A 375 -13.27 13.04 -8.14
CA PRO A 375 -13.95 11.87 -8.67
C PRO A 375 -15.46 12.08 -8.77
N SER A 376 -16.10 11.37 -9.70
CA SER A 376 -17.54 11.54 -10.00
C SER A 376 -18.44 11.35 -8.78
N TYR A 377 -18.09 10.42 -7.89
CA TYR A 377 -18.85 10.13 -6.66
C TYR A 377 -18.76 11.22 -5.59
N GLN A 378 -17.86 12.20 -5.73
CA GLN A 378 -17.76 13.38 -4.86
C GLN A 378 -18.37 14.63 -5.48
N THR A 379 -18.88 14.56 -6.71
CA THR A 379 -19.51 15.71 -7.34
C THR A 379 -20.86 16.01 -6.68
N GLY A 380 -20.97 17.18 -6.09
CA GLY A 380 -22.20 17.62 -5.39
C GLY A 380 -22.15 17.53 -3.87
N LEU A 381 -20.98 17.22 -3.30
CA LEU A 381 -20.72 17.31 -1.87
C LEU A 381 -20.35 18.73 -1.47
#